data_36bf09d44cafaf945cd85cab618e6305
#
_entry.id   36bf09d44cafaf945cd85cab618e6305
#
_cell.length_a   1.000
_cell.length_b   1.000
_cell.length_c   1.000
_cell.angle_alpha   90.00
_cell.angle_beta   90.00
_cell.angle_gamma   90.00
#
_symmetry.space_group_name_H-M   'P 1'
#
loop_
_entity.id
_entity.type
_entity.pdbx_description
1 polymer ?
#
loop_
_entity_poly.entity_id
_entity_poly.type
_entity_poly.pdbx_seq_one_letter_code
_entity_poly.pdbx_strand_id
1 'polypeptide(L)'
;MAKVKISAIGLLDMLYFKGKKNKREKRILQTEAKPLVEEYASNLKAAERHPESQTFVIDEVIERGGGNVKTYVLKRKDGGKPAFFRAGQFVVIRQEIDGKLIARPVTLSCGPALTLEGKCSVTVKRVEPDGFLSGYIHDNWKVGDTVETSGPEGTFYYEGLRDAKKVVAVAGGSGITPIFAMANAIADGDEDFEMTVLYGSRTKADILFAEEFDAIMKRTDKVRLVNVLSEEEAEGCEHGFITKELIEKYSGGGEFSLFAAGPKGMYDFLDGEAAKLGLDHRHYRKELYDNICRPWEYSGYPMEAKDKVFNVHIKMCNKEYDIP
;
A
#
# COMPACT_ATOMS: atom_id res chain seq x y z
N MET A 1 17.32 10.93 29.05
CA MET A 1 16.86 12.33 28.87
C MET A 1 18.08 13.23 28.71
N ALA A 2 18.25 13.84 27.56
CA ALA A 2 19.35 14.79 27.36
C ALA A 2 19.05 16.07 28.16
N LYS A 3 19.96 16.48 29.03
CA LYS A 3 19.88 17.74 29.77
C LYS A 3 20.20 18.89 28.80
N VAL A 4 19.19 19.60 28.35
CA VAL A 4 19.37 20.83 27.56
C VAL A 4 19.87 21.93 28.52
N LYS A 5 21.10 22.39 28.36
CA LYS A 5 21.62 23.59 29.03
C LYS A 5 21.02 24.82 28.35
N ILE A 6 20.07 25.46 29.00
CA ILE A 6 19.51 26.75 28.54
C ILE A 6 20.43 27.85 29.10
N SER A 7 21.01 28.69 28.23
CA SER A 7 21.78 29.85 28.65
C SER A 7 20.86 30.90 29.26
N ALA A 8 21.40 31.78 30.13
CA ALA A 8 20.59 32.83 30.75
C ALA A 8 19.95 33.79 29.71
N ILE A 9 20.64 34.01 28.58
CA ILE A 9 20.12 34.78 27.43
C ILE A 9 18.92 34.08 26.82
N GLY A 10 18.99 32.74 26.62
CA GLY A 10 17.85 31.97 26.09
C GLY A 10 16.63 31.95 27.02
N LEU A 11 16.82 32.08 28.34
CA LEU A 11 15.72 32.20 29.30
C LEU A 11 15.01 33.54 29.19
N LEU A 12 15.75 34.63 29.03
CA LEU A 12 15.19 35.99 28.82
C LEU A 12 14.45 36.07 27.49
N ASP A 13 15.01 35.51 26.43
CA ASP A 13 14.35 35.41 25.13
C ASP A 13 13.04 34.61 25.21
N MET A 14 13.05 33.48 25.92
CA MET A 14 11.87 32.66 26.11
C MET A 14 10.76 33.41 26.87
N LEU A 15 11.11 34.18 27.91
CA LEU A 15 10.15 35.03 28.66
C LEU A 15 9.61 36.16 27.79
N TYR A 16 10.46 36.80 26.98
CA TYR A 16 10.07 37.86 26.06
C TYR A 16 9.11 37.35 24.97
N PHE A 17 9.45 36.18 24.35
CA PHE A 17 8.56 35.55 23.38
C PHE A 17 7.26 35.05 23.97
N LYS A 18 7.27 34.50 25.18
CA LYS A 18 6.07 34.14 25.93
C LYS A 18 5.16 35.33 26.16
N GLY A 19 5.71 36.49 26.54
CA GLY A 19 4.96 37.72 26.69
C GLY A 19 4.32 38.21 25.38
N LYS A 20 5.07 38.16 24.28
CA LYS A 20 4.55 38.52 22.95
C LYS A 20 3.48 37.52 22.46
N LYS A 21 3.66 36.23 22.68
CA LYS A 21 2.68 35.20 22.38
C LYS A 21 1.37 35.45 23.11
N ASN A 22 1.43 35.62 24.43
CA ASN A 22 0.24 35.85 25.25
C ASN A 22 -0.49 37.14 24.85
N LYS A 23 0.24 38.20 24.48
CA LYS A 23 -0.34 39.44 23.98
C LYS A 23 -1.04 39.27 22.64
N ARG A 24 -0.48 38.44 21.75
CA ARG A 24 -1.09 38.08 20.46
C ARG A 24 -2.34 37.24 20.66
N GLU A 25 -2.28 36.21 21.51
CA GLU A 25 -3.43 35.38 21.85
C GLU A 25 -4.59 36.19 22.43
N LYS A 26 -4.31 37.11 23.37
CA LYS A 26 -5.33 38.03 23.89
C LYS A 26 -5.96 38.89 22.79
N ARG A 27 -5.17 39.41 21.85
CA ARG A 27 -5.68 40.19 20.73
C ARG A 27 -6.57 39.34 19.81
N ILE A 28 -6.16 38.10 19.51
CA ILE A 28 -6.95 37.16 18.68
C ILE A 28 -8.30 36.87 19.36
N LEU A 29 -8.30 36.62 20.68
CA LEU A 29 -9.53 36.35 21.44
C LEU A 29 -10.45 37.58 21.58
N GLN A 30 -9.89 38.78 21.51
CA GLN A 30 -10.66 40.04 21.60
C GLN A 30 -11.13 40.56 20.23
N THR A 31 -10.70 39.92 19.14
CA THR A 31 -11.07 40.34 17.80
C THR A 31 -12.36 39.61 17.39
N GLU A 32 -13.41 40.37 17.11
CA GLU A 32 -14.68 39.86 16.54
C GLU A 32 -14.51 39.36 15.08
N ALA A 33 -13.31 39.53 14.51
CA ALA A 33 -13.01 39.01 13.19
C ALA A 33 -13.11 37.47 13.22
N LYS A 34 -14.09 36.95 12.50
CA LYS A 34 -14.13 35.53 12.21
C LYS A 34 -12.78 35.15 11.63
N PRO A 35 -12.12 34.04 12.09
CA PRO A 35 -10.96 33.56 11.42
C PRO A 35 -11.31 33.44 9.93
N LEU A 36 -10.50 34.04 9.08
CA LEU A 36 -10.60 33.83 7.65
C LEU A 36 -10.46 32.32 7.42
N VAL A 37 -11.59 31.64 7.37
CA VAL A 37 -11.67 30.28 6.81
C VAL A 37 -11.65 30.50 5.32
N GLU A 38 -10.51 30.96 4.83
CA GLU A 38 -10.28 30.94 3.40
C GLU A 38 -9.96 29.50 3.06
N GLU A 39 -10.83 28.90 2.29
CA GLU A 39 -10.52 27.68 1.57
C GLU A 39 -9.47 28.04 0.52
N TYR A 40 -8.20 27.97 0.90
CA TYR A 40 -7.12 28.21 -0.03
C TYR A 40 -7.19 27.22 -1.17
N ALA A 41 -6.98 27.69 -2.39
CA ALA A 41 -7.00 26.84 -3.59
C ALA A 41 -6.05 25.63 -3.47
N SER A 42 -4.95 25.77 -2.73
CA SER A 42 -4.04 24.65 -2.41
C SER A 42 -4.69 23.59 -1.53
N ASN A 43 -5.50 24.01 -0.53
CA ASN A 43 -6.17 23.07 0.38
C ASN A 43 -7.33 22.37 -0.33
N LEU A 44 -8.07 23.08 -1.19
CA LEU A 44 -9.12 22.48 -2.02
C LEU A 44 -8.53 21.42 -2.96
N LYS A 45 -7.42 21.74 -3.64
CA LYS A 45 -6.72 20.77 -4.49
C LYS A 45 -6.13 19.59 -3.69
N ALA A 46 -5.65 19.83 -2.48
CA ALA A 46 -5.17 18.76 -1.60
C ALA A 46 -6.32 17.84 -1.17
N ALA A 47 -7.46 18.40 -0.78
CA ALA A 47 -8.66 17.63 -0.43
C ALA A 47 -9.22 16.82 -1.62
N GLU A 48 -9.16 17.37 -2.84
CA GLU A 48 -9.55 16.66 -4.05
C GLU A 48 -8.62 15.47 -4.34
N ARG A 49 -7.31 15.65 -4.16
CA ARG A 49 -6.30 14.61 -4.42
C ARG A 49 -6.21 13.58 -3.30
N HIS A 50 -6.49 13.99 -2.08
CA HIS A 50 -6.41 13.15 -0.88
C HIS A 50 -7.71 13.24 -0.08
N PRO A 51 -8.83 12.78 -0.65
CA PRO A 51 -10.11 12.78 0.06
C PRO A 51 -10.04 11.83 1.26
N GLU A 52 -10.69 12.19 2.36
CA GLU A 52 -10.79 11.35 3.55
C GLU A 52 -11.56 10.05 3.26
N SER A 53 -12.58 10.15 2.41
CA SER A 53 -13.37 9.00 1.96
C SER A 53 -13.83 9.15 0.52
N GLN A 54 -14.07 8.01 -0.10
CA GLN A 54 -14.66 7.90 -1.44
C GLN A 54 -15.72 6.82 -1.44
N THR A 55 -16.85 7.09 -2.08
CA THR A 55 -17.91 6.09 -2.26
C THR A 55 -17.94 5.64 -3.71
N PHE A 56 -17.85 4.34 -3.90
CA PHE A 56 -17.85 3.69 -5.20
C PHE A 56 -19.07 2.79 -5.38
N VAL A 57 -19.36 2.47 -6.63
CA VAL A 57 -20.27 1.38 -7.04
C VAL A 57 -19.44 0.36 -7.80
N ILE A 58 -19.67 -0.91 -7.54
CA ILE A 58 -19.03 -2.00 -8.27
C ILE A 58 -19.62 -2.03 -9.68
N ASP A 59 -18.78 -1.76 -10.68
CA ASP A 59 -19.15 -1.73 -12.09
C ASP A 59 -19.02 -3.12 -12.73
N GLU A 60 -17.98 -3.87 -12.34
CA GLU A 60 -17.67 -5.19 -12.88
C GLU A 60 -17.00 -6.07 -11.83
N VAL A 61 -17.19 -7.37 -11.91
CA VAL A 61 -16.51 -8.39 -11.11
C VAL A 61 -15.87 -9.39 -12.06
N ILE A 62 -14.54 -9.56 -11.96
CA ILE A 62 -13.75 -10.45 -12.80
C ILE A 62 -13.18 -11.56 -11.92
N GLU A 63 -13.60 -12.80 -12.16
CA GLU A 63 -13.06 -13.97 -11.44
C GLU A 63 -11.70 -14.37 -12.00
N ARG A 64 -10.79 -14.75 -11.08
CA ARG A 64 -9.41 -15.15 -11.38
C ARG A 64 -9.03 -16.36 -10.53
N GLY A 65 -7.96 -17.06 -10.93
CA GLY A 65 -7.34 -18.11 -10.11
C GLY A 65 -8.34 -19.16 -9.62
N GLY A 66 -9.21 -19.66 -10.49
CA GLY A 66 -10.20 -20.69 -10.14
C GLY A 66 -11.29 -20.22 -9.15
N GLY A 67 -11.57 -18.91 -9.08
CA GLY A 67 -12.59 -18.32 -8.22
C GLY A 67 -12.10 -17.87 -6.85
N ASN A 68 -10.87 -18.17 -6.47
CA ASN A 68 -10.30 -17.73 -5.19
C ASN A 68 -9.82 -16.27 -5.19
N VAL A 69 -9.78 -15.62 -6.34
CA VAL A 69 -9.38 -14.22 -6.50
C VAL A 69 -10.43 -13.53 -7.36
N LYS A 70 -10.85 -12.34 -6.94
CA LYS A 70 -11.77 -11.50 -7.70
C LYS A 70 -11.21 -10.10 -7.84
N THR A 71 -11.30 -9.56 -9.05
CA THR A 71 -11.03 -8.14 -9.31
C THR A 71 -12.37 -7.41 -9.39
N TYR A 72 -12.51 -6.34 -8.61
CA TYR A 72 -13.67 -5.47 -8.60
C TYR A 72 -13.30 -4.15 -9.27
N VAL A 73 -13.94 -3.87 -10.40
CA VAL A 73 -13.85 -2.57 -11.07
C VAL A 73 -14.85 -1.63 -10.42
N LEU A 74 -14.38 -0.47 -9.99
CA LEU A 74 -15.10 0.49 -9.18
C LEU A 74 -15.30 1.80 -9.96
N LYS A 75 -16.49 2.38 -9.89
CA LYS A 75 -16.81 3.72 -10.37
C LYS A 75 -17.27 4.61 -9.22
N ARG A 76 -16.91 5.87 -9.23
CA ARG A 76 -17.43 6.83 -8.25
C ARG A 76 -18.96 6.88 -8.30
N LYS A 77 -19.61 6.80 -7.13
CA LYS A 77 -21.09 6.84 -7.01
C LYS A 77 -21.67 8.18 -7.47
N ASP A 78 -20.92 9.26 -7.29
CA ASP A 78 -21.29 10.63 -7.68
C ASP A 78 -21.01 10.94 -9.17
N GLY A 79 -20.50 9.97 -9.93
CA GLY A 79 -20.12 10.14 -11.35
C GLY A 79 -18.82 10.89 -11.57
N GLY A 80 -18.13 11.29 -10.49
CA GLY A 80 -16.80 11.92 -10.55
C GLY A 80 -15.69 10.91 -10.88
N LYS A 81 -14.45 11.41 -10.93
CA LYS A 81 -13.27 10.57 -11.08
C LYS A 81 -12.78 10.08 -9.71
N PRO A 82 -12.24 8.84 -9.62
CA PRO A 82 -11.48 8.43 -8.45
C PRO A 82 -10.35 9.40 -8.16
N ALA A 83 -9.99 9.55 -6.89
CA ALA A 83 -8.81 10.34 -6.53
C ALA A 83 -7.57 9.77 -7.23
N PHE A 84 -6.72 10.65 -7.72
CA PHE A 84 -5.46 10.25 -8.35
C PHE A 84 -4.58 9.50 -7.36
N PHE A 85 -3.95 8.43 -7.80
CA PHE A 85 -3.02 7.64 -7.02
C PHE A 85 -1.74 7.35 -7.79
N ARG A 86 -0.69 6.98 -7.07
CA ARG A 86 0.53 6.42 -7.67
C ARG A 86 0.43 4.90 -7.70
N ALA A 87 0.90 4.29 -8.78
CA ALA A 87 0.89 2.85 -8.94
C ALA A 87 1.62 2.15 -7.77
N GLY A 88 0.93 1.24 -7.10
CA GLY A 88 1.38 0.57 -5.88
C GLY A 88 0.76 1.09 -4.59
N GLN A 89 -0.02 2.19 -4.62
CA GLN A 89 -0.79 2.64 -3.48
C GLN A 89 -2.04 1.78 -3.24
N PHE A 90 -2.58 1.87 -2.02
CA PHE A 90 -3.77 1.15 -1.58
C PHE A 90 -4.87 2.13 -1.14
N VAL A 91 -6.07 1.62 -1.00
CA VAL A 91 -7.19 2.27 -0.29
C VAL A 91 -7.58 1.41 0.90
N VAL A 92 -8.11 2.03 1.94
CA VAL A 92 -8.68 1.30 3.08
C VAL A 92 -10.16 1.08 2.80
N ILE A 93 -10.55 -0.17 2.54
CA ILE A 93 -11.95 -0.57 2.41
C ILE A 93 -12.58 -0.53 3.80
N ARG A 94 -13.72 0.14 3.92
CA ARG A 94 -14.53 0.23 5.13
C ARG A 94 -15.83 -0.53 4.91
N GLN A 95 -16.04 -1.61 5.67
CA GLN A 95 -17.20 -2.47 5.54
C GLN A 95 -17.83 -2.71 6.92
N GLU A 96 -19.11 -2.47 7.02
CA GLU A 96 -19.87 -2.87 8.21
C GLU A 96 -20.29 -4.33 8.08
N ILE A 97 -19.94 -5.15 9.07
CA ILE A 97 -20.28 -6.57 9.15
C ILE A 97 -20.76 -6.85 10.57
N ASP A 98 -21.98 -7.32 10.72
CA ASP A 98 -22.62 -7.63 12.01
C ASP A 98 -22.56 -6.45 13.02
N GLY A 99 -22.79 -5.23 12.54
CA GLY A 99 -22.75 -4.00 13.34
C GLY A 99 -21.35 -3.53 13.75
N LYS A 100 -20.30 -4.13 13.18
CA LYS A 100 -18.91 -3.75 13.43
C LYS A 100 -18.28 -3.18 12.14
N LEU A 101 -17.65 -2.02 12.26
CA LEU A 101 -16.91 -1.44 11.16
C LEU A 101 -15.55 -2.14 11.04
N ILE A 102 -15.34 -2.81 9.91
CA ILE A 102 -14.08 -3.46 9.54
C ILE A 102 -13.38 -2.60 8.50
N ALA A 103 -12.12 -2.26 8.76
CA ALA A 103 -11.30 -1.47 7.85
C ALA A 103 -10.03 -2.26 7.49
N ARG A 104 -9.75 -2.43 6.19
CA ARG A 104 -8.55 -3.13 5.72
C ARG A 104 -7.95 -2.44 4.49
N PRO A 105 -6.63 -2.32 4.41
CA PRO A 105 -5.95 -1.85 3.21
C PRO A 105 -6.08 -2.89 2.09
N VAL A 106 -6.38 -2.41 0.89
CA VAL A 106 -6.40 -3.22 -0.33
C VAL A 106 -5.78 -2.41 -1.45
N THR A 107 -4.79 -2.99 -2.12
CA THR A 107 -4.04 -2.31 -3.19
C THR A 107 -4.93 -2.01 -4.39
N LEU A 108 -4.74 -0.83 -4.96
CA LEU A 108 -5.30 -0.49 -6.26
C LEU A 108 -4.58 -1.31 -7.34
N SER A 109 -5.30 -2.22 -7.96
CA SER A 109 -4.76 -3.22 -8.91
C SER A 109 -4.86 -2.79 -10.37
N CYS A 110 -4.91 -1.50 -10.65
CA CYS A 110 -4.91 -0.93 -12.00
C CYS A 110 -3.83 0.15 -12.13
N GLY A 111 -3.50 0.53 -13.36
CA GLY A 111 -2.71 1.73 -13.62
C GLY A 111 -3.49 3.00 -13.26
N PRO A 112 -2.79 4.12 -12.89
CA PRO A 112 -3.42 5.40 -12.58
C PRO A 112 -4.24 5.97 -13.75
N ALA A 113 -3.85 5.69 -14.99
CA ALA A 113 -4.55 6.14 -16.19
C ALA A 113 -6.05 5.74 -16.21
N LEU A 114 -6.41 4.61 -15.58
CA LEU A 114 -7.82 4.17 -15.50
C LEU A 114 -8.72 5.17 -14.75
N THR A 115 -8.14 5.99 -13.86
CA THR A 115 -8.91 7.05 -13.17
C THR A 115 -9.41 8.13 -14.12
N LEU A 116 -8.73 8.33 -15.26
CA LEU A 116 -9.17 9.28 -16.30
C LEU A 116 -10.47 8.83 -16.95
N GLU A 117 -10.72 7.52 -16.99
CA GLU A 117 -11.97 6.90 -17.45
C GLU A 117 -13.07 6.88 -16.38
N GLY A 118 -12.79 7.42 -15.17
CA GLY A 118 -13.71 7.41 -14.05
C GLY A 118 -13.74 6.09 -13.26
N LYS A 119 -12.76 5.22 -13.47
CA LYS A 119 -12.69 3.88 -12.87
C LYS A 119 -11.39 3.67 -12.07
N CYS A 120 -11.43 2.75 -11.15
CA CYS A 120 -10.26 2.11 -10.55
C CYS A 120 -10.59 0.64 -10.25
N SER A 121 -9.62 -0.16 -9.83
CA SER A 121 -9.89 -1.53 -9.46
C SER A 121 -9.12 -1.96 -8.21
N VAL A 122 -9.71 -2.91 -7.50
CA VAL A 122 -9.08 -3.65 -6.39
C VAL A 122 -9.20 -5.14 -6.65
N THR A 123 -8.18 -5.89 -6.25
CA THR A 123 -8.17 -7.35 -6.41
C THR A 123 -8.04 -7.99 -5.04
N VAL A 124 -9.00 -8.83 -4.70
CA VAL A 124 -9.10 -9.48 -3.39
C VAL A 124 -8.92 -10.98 -3.56
N LYS A 125 -7.93 -11.55 -2.89
CA LYS A 125 -7.77 -12.98 -2.73
C LYS A 125 -8.52 -13.43 -1.48
N ARG A 126 -9.32 -14.48 -1.58
CA ARG A 126 -9.97 -15.11 -0.43
C ARG A 126 -8.88 -15.76 0.44
N VAL A 127 -8.83 -15.39 1.69
CA VAL A 127 -7.92 -15.98 2.69
C VAL A 127 -8.74 -16.93 3.55
N GLU A 128 -8.36 -18.17 3.61
CA GLU A 128 -8.99 -19.18 4.44
C GLU A 128 -7.99 -19.74 5.46
N PRO A 129 -8.45 -20.10 6.67
CA PRO A 129 -9.81 -19.93 7.22
C PRO A 129 -10.06 -18.55 7.85
N ASP A 130 -9.04 -17.71 8.00
CA ASP A 130 -9.04 -16.54 8.89
C ASP A 130 -9.34 -15.19 8.18
N GLY A 131 -9.62 -15.21 6.89
CA GLY A 131 -9.82 -14.00 6.09
C GLY A 131 -11.24 -13.42 6.22
N PHE A 132 -11.55 -12.83 7.39
CA PHE A 132 -12.90 -12.34 7.69
C PHE A 132 -13.45 -11.38 6.64
N LEU A 133 -12.71 -10.29 6.31
CA LEU A 133 -13.18 -9.33 5.30
C LEU A 133 -13.09 -9.90 3.87
N SER A 134 -12.01 -10.61 3.53
CA SER A 134 -11.86 -11.18 2.18
C SER A 134 -12.92 -12.23 1.89
N GLY A 135 -13.29 -13.07 2.88
CA GLY A 135 -14.39 -14.00 2.77
C GLY A 135 -15.71 -13.28 2.55
N TYR A 136 -16.02 -12.28 3.39
CA TYR A 136 -17.23 -11.46 3.25
C TYR A 136 -17.34 -10.81 1.87
N ILE A 137 -16.27 -10.19 1.37
CA ILE A 137 -16.23 -9.56 0.05
C ILE A 137 -16.55 -10.57 -1.05
N HIS A 138 -15.91 -11.76 -1.01
CA HIS A 138 -16.15 -12.81 -2.00
C HIS A 138 -17.59 -13.32 -2.03
N ASP A 139 -18.21 -13.43 -0.85
CA ASP A 139 -19.56 -14.03 -0.72
C ASP A 139 -20.68 -13.02 -0.97
N ASN A 140 -20.44 -11.72 -0.74
CA ASN A 140 -21.51 -10.74 -0.71
C ASN A 140 -21.40 -9.67 -1.82
N TRP A 141 -20.18 -9.26 -2.22
CA TRP A 141 -20.04 -8.17 -3.19
C TRP A 141 -20.40 -8.59 -4.60
N LYS A 142 -21.26 -7.79 -5.23
CA LYS A 142 -21.74 -7.97 -6.61
C LYS A 142 -21.87 -6.63 -7.33
N VAL A 143 -22.00 -6.67 -8.65
CA VAL A 143 -22.23 -5.48 -9.48
C VAL A 143 -23.43 -4.69 -8.95
N GLY A 144 -23.25 -3.39 -8.81
CA GLY A 144 -24.23 -2.44 -8.29
C GLY A 144 -24.11 -2.16 -6.78
N ASP A 145 -23.37 -2.96 -6.01
CA ASP A 145 -23.16 -2.71 -4.59
C ASP A 145 -22.27 -1.47 -4.36
N THR A 146 -22.49 -0.82 -3.23
CA THR A 146 -21.74 0.38 -2.82
C THR A 146 -20.58 -0.01 -1.92
N VAL A 147 -19.41 0.55 -2.21
CA VAL A 147 -18.17 0.36 -1.44
C VAL A 147 -17.66 1.70 -0.94
N GLU A 148 -17.35 1.79 0.35
CA GLU A 148 -16.69 2.94 0.95
C GLU A 148 -15.19 2.67 1.13
N THR A 149 -14.36 3.63 0.72
CA THR A 149 -12.91 3.54 0.88
C THR A 149 -12.34 4.84 1.41
N SER A 150 -11.10 4.80 1.91
CA SER A 150 -10.28 6.01 2.09
C SER A 150 -9.89 6.62 0.74
N GLY A 151 -9.20 7.77 0.77
CA GLY A 151 -8.34 8.20 -0.33
C GLY A 151 -7.16 7.23 -0.51
N PRO A 152 -6.39 7.39 -1.61
CA PRO A 152 -5.19 6.58 -1.83
C PRO A 152 -4.12 6.85 -0.77
N GLU A 153 -3.54 5.78 -0.25
CA GLU A 153 -2.53 5.79 0.82
C GLU A 153 -1.34 4.89 0.47
N GLY A 154 -0.29 4.95 1.29
CA GLY A 154 0.87 4.08 1.14
C GLY A 154 2.03 4.72 0.38
N THR A 155 3.22 4.14 0.58
CA THR A 155 4.50 4.63 0.05
C THR A 155 5.21 3.60 -0.83
N PHE A 156 4.55 2.51 -1.17
CA PHE A 156 5.09 1.45 -2.02
C PHE A 156 4.85 1.80 -3.49
N TYR A 157 5.57 2.79 -3.99
CA TYR A 157 5.57 3.23 -5.39
C TYR A 157 6.98 3.62 -5.81
N TYR A 158 7.25 3.63 -7.10
CA TYR A 158 8.52 4.06 -7.64
C TYR A 158 8.75 5.57 -7.41
N GLU A 159 9.94 5.95 -6.96
CA GLU A 159 10.34 7.33 -6.73
C GLU A 159 11.71 7.60 -7.34
N GLY A 160 11.76 8.28 -8.47
CA GLY A 160 12.97 8.46 -9.28
C GLY A 160 14.13 9.20 -8.58
N LEU A 161 13.88 9.89 -7.45
CA LEU A 161 14.94 10.51 -6.64
C LEU A 161 15.57 9.52 -5.64
N ARG A 162 14.94 8.37 -5.43
CA ARG A 162 15.34 7.36 -4.45
C ARG A 162 15.71 6.04 -5.10
N ASP A 163 14.87 5.60 -6.04
CA ASP A 163 14.93 4.27 -6.61
C ASP A 163 15.77 4.28 -7.90
N ALA A 164 16.48 3.19 -8.17
CA ALA A 164 17.19 3.01 -9.41
C ALA A 164 16.23 2.92 -10.61
N LYS A 165 16.71 3.29 -11.81
CA LYS A 165 15.95 3.15 -13.06
C LYS A 165 15.62 1.72 -13.43
N LYS A 166 16.35 0.75 -12.90
CA LYS A 166 16.07 -0.68 -12.99
C LYS A 166 15.46 -1.16 -11.70
N VAL A 167 14.31 -1.80 -11.78
CA VAL A 167 13.61 -2.40 -10.64
C VAL A 167 13.48 -3.90 -10.88
N VAL A 168 13.93 -4.69 -9.91
CA VAL A 168 13.55 -6.10 -9.81
C VAL A 168 12.40 -6.19 -8.82
N ALA A 169 11.23 -6.55 -9.30
CA ALA A 169 10.04 -6.68 -8.47
C ALA A 169 9.79 -8.15 -8.15
N VAL A 170 9.79 -8.50 -6.87
CA VAL A 170 9.50 -9.85 -6.38
C VAL A 170 8.08 -9.86 -5.84
N ALA A 171 7.22 -10.67 -6.47
CA ALA A 171 5.84 -10.82 -6.08
C ALA A 171 5.54 -12.25 -5.62
N GLY A 172 4.66 -12.40 -4.64
CA GLY A 172 4.14 -13.71 -4.20
C GLY A 172 2.61 -13.70 -4.07
N GLY A 173 1.93 -14.60 -4.79
CA GLY A 173 0.47 -14.69 -4.76
C GLY A 173 -0.22 -13.36 -5.07
N SER A 174 -1.11 -12.88 -4.18
CA SER A 174 -1.80 -11.58 -4.36
C SER A 174 -0.89 -10.36 -4.24
N GLY A 175 0.35 -10.51 -3.77
CA GLY A 175 1.36 -9.45 -3.80
C GLY A 175 1.74 -8.98 -5.20
N ILE A 176 1.28 -9.66 -6.24
CA ILE A 176 1.42 -9.19 -7.62
C ILE A 176 0.62 -7.91 -7.90
N THR A 177 -0.41 -7.58 -7.10
CA THR A 177 -1.32 -6.45 -7.37
C THR A 177 -0.64 -5.08 -7.47
N PRO A 178 0.23 -4.64 -6.53
CA PRO A 178 0.95 -3.38 -6.67
C PRO A 178 1.94 -3.40 -7.84
N ILE A 179 2.56 -4.53 -8.09
CA ILE A 179 3.51 -4.70 -9.19
C ILE A 179 2.78 -4.64 -10.54
N PHE A 180 1.59 -5.22 -10.63
CA PHE A 180 0.73 -5.14 -11.81
C PHE A 180 0.26 -3.69 -12.06
N ALA A 181 -0.07 -2.94 -11.01
CA ALA A 181 -0.38 -1.52 -11.15
C ALA A 181 0.81 -0.72 -11.71
N MET A 182 2.05 -0.99 -11.22
CA MET A 182 3.27 -0.36 -11.72
C MET A 182 3.55 -0.76 -13.18
N ALA A 183 3.34 -2.03 -13.55
CA ALA A 183 3.49 -2.49 -14.93
C ALA A 183 2.56 -1.76 -15.91
N ASN A 184 1.29 -1.55 -15.51
CA ASN A 184 0.36 -0.74 -16.28
C ASN A 184 0.83 0.71 -16.40
N ALA A 185 1.26 1.34 -15.31
CA ALA A 185 1.75 2.71 -15.32
C ALA A 185 2.96 2.90 -16.26
N ILE A 186 3.86 1.93 -16.34
CA ILE A 186 4.97 1.94 -17.30
C ILE A 186 4.43 1.83 -18.74
N ALA A 187 3.51 0.91 -18.99
CA ALA A 187 2.94 0.68 -20.32
C ALA A 187 2.07 1.86 -20.81
N ASP A 188 1.45 2.58 -19.89
CA ASP A 188 0.66 3.78 -20.17
C ASP A 188 1.52 5.04 -20.33
N GLY A 189 2.82 4.97 -19.96
CA GLY A 189 3.76 6.10 -20.03
C GLY A 189 3.67 7.05 -18.82
N ASP A 190 2.94 6.67 -17.79
CA ASP A 190 2.84 7.44 -16.53
C ASP A 190 4.12 7.34 -15.69
N GLU A 191 4.86 6.22 -15.83
CA GLU A 191 6.14 5.96 -15.12
C GLU A 191 7.23 5.60 -16.12
N ASP A 192 8.46 6.07 -15.85
CA ASP A 192 9.62 5.87 -16.71
C ASP A 192 10.75 5.13 -15.98
N PHE A 193 10.59 3.80 -15.83
CA PHE A 193 11.64 2.92 -15.33
C PHE A 193 11.49 1.51 -15.96
N GLU A 194 12.53 0.70 -15.86
CA GLU A 194 12.54 -0.68 -16.34
C GLU A 194 12.19 -1.63 -15.18
N MET A 195 11.29 -2.56 -15.39
CA MET A 195 10.87 -3.50 -14.36
C MET A 195 10.92 -4.94 -14.82
N THR A 196 11.73 -5.74 -14.12
CA THR A 196 11.67 -7.21 -14.24
C THR A 196 10.91 -7.77 -13.04
N VAL A 197 9.81 -8.45 -13.32
CA VAL A 197 8.97 -9.08 -12.30
C VAL A 197 9.36 -10.54 -12.16
N LEU A 198 9.78 -10.95 -10.96
CA LEU A 198 9.95 -12.34 -10.55
C LEU A 198 8.71 -12.73 -9.75
N TYR A 199 7.81 -13.50 -10.36
CA TYR A 199 6.52 -13.82 -9.76
C TYR A 199 6.49 -15.27 -9.24
N GLY A 200 6.57 -15.40 -7.91
CA GLY A 200 6.48 -16.66 -7.20
C GLY A 200 5.03 -17.15 -7.07
N SER A 201 4.76 -18.33 -7.61
CA SER A 201 3.50 -19.07 -7.49
C SER A 201 3.79 -20.52 -7.12
N ARG A 202 2.82 -21.26 -6.59
CA ARG A 202 3.00 -22.69 -6.34
C ARG A 202 2.97 -23.47 -7.63
N THR A 203 1.92 -23.27 -8.40
CA THR A 203 1.67 -23.93 -9.69
C THR A 203 1.32 -22.89 -10.76
N LYS A 204 1.29 -23.32 -12.01
CA LYS A 204 0.90 -22.47 -13.14
C LYS A 204 -0.55 -21.96 -13.01
N ALA A 205 -1.43 -22.75 -12.40
CA ALA A 205 -2.83 -22.36 -12.15
C ALA A 205 -2.98 -21.22 -11.12
N ASP A 206 -1.97 -21.00 -10.29
CA ASP A 206 -1.95 -19.93 -9.29
C ASP A 206 -1.47 -18.58 -9.86
N ILE A 207 -1.01 -18.53 -11.11
CA ILE A 207 -0.53 -17.31 -11.75
C ILE A 207 -1.69 -16.38 -12.02
N LEU A 208 -1.63 -15.18 -11.45
CA LEU A 208 -2.62 -14.12 -11.67
C LEU A 208 -2.15 -13.15 -12.75
N PHE A 209 -3.08 -12.58 -13.50
CA PHE A 209 -2.83 -11.55 -14.53
C PHE A 209 -1.89 -11.97 -15.68
N ALA A 210 -1.81 -13.28 -15.98
CA ALA A 210 -0.89 -13.77 -17.02
C ALA A 210 -1.17 -13.12 -18.39
N GLU A 211 -2.42 -13.12 -18.83
CA GLU A 211 -2.83 -12.55 -20.11
C GLU A 211 -2.64 -11.04 -20.17
N GLU A 212 -2.90 -10.36 -19.05
CA GLU A 212 -2.72 -8.91 -18.93
C GLU A 212 -1.22 -8.54 -18.98
N PHE A 213 -0.34 -9.30 -18.31
CA PHE A 213 1.10 -9.09 -18.43
C PHE A 213 1.60 -9.33 -19.86
N ASP A 214 1.08 -10.35 -20.55
CA ASP A 214 1.39 -10.58 -21.95
C ASP A 214 0.96 -9.38 -22.83
N ALA A 215 -0.19 -8.79 -22.55
CA ALA A 215 -0.65 -7.60 -23.23
C ALA A 215 0.24 -6.38 -22.93
N ILE A 216 0.67 -6.21 -21.67
CA ILE A 216 1.61 -5.15 -21.27
C ILE A 216 2.94 -5.30 -22.00
N MET A 217 3.54 -6.49 -22.00
CA MET A 217 4.83 -6.77 -22.65
C MET A 217 4.80 -6.58 -24.18
N LYS A 218 3.63 -6.65 -24.81
CA LYS A 218 3.45 -6.29 -26.24
C LYS A 218 3.43 -4.77 -26.46
N ARG A 219 3.11 -3.97 -25.44
CA ARG A 219 3.03 -2.51 -25.52
C ARG A 219 4.33 -1.81 -25.16
N THR A 220 5.19 -2.44 -24.34
CA THR A 220 6.46 -1.89 -23.87
C THR A 220 7.51 -2.97 -23.67
N ASP A 221 8.75 -2.65 -23.97
CA ASP A 221 9.94 -3.48 -23.70
C ASP A 221 10.53 -3.24 -22.28
N LYS A 222 9.99 -2.24 -21.55
CA LYS A 222 10.43 -1.89 -20.20
C LYS A 222 9.90 -2.83 -19.12
N VAL A 223 8.93 -3.68 -19.42
CA VAL A 223 8.36 -4.64 -18.47
C VAL A 223 8.66 -6.07 -18.92
N ARG A 224 9.19 -6.88 -18.01
CA ARG A 224 9.43 -8.31 -18.22
C ARG A 224 8.84 -9.10 -17.07
N LEU A 225 8.08 -10.16 -17.37
CA LEU A 225 7.58 -11.13 -16.38
C LEU A 225 8.35 -12.43 -16.46
N VAL A 226 8.75 -12.96 -15.31
CA VAL A 226 9.36 -14.28 -15.12
C VAL A 226 8.56 -14.98 -14.03
N ASN A 227 7.87 -16.04 -14.39
CA ASN A 227 7.14 -16.87 -13.43
C ASN A 227 8.10 -17.87 -12.78
N VAL A 228 8.01 -18.01 -11.46
CA VAL A 228 8.82 -18.93 -10.64
C VAL A 228 7.88 -19.85 -9.89
N LEU A 229 7.93 -21.16 -10.18
CA LEU A 229 7.00 -22.15 -9.63
C LEU A 229 7.69 -22.98 -8.57
N SER A 230 7.11 -23.06 -7.36
CA SER A 230 7.73 -23.79 -6.25
C SER A 230 7.34 -25.27 -6.17
N GLU A 231 6.20 -25.66 -6.73
CA GLU A 231 5.66 -27.02 -6.63
C GLU A 231 5.47 -27.70 -8.00
N GLU A 232 5.79 -27.00 -9.09
CA GLU A 232 5.60 -27.49 -10.45
C GLU A 232 6.77 -27.07 -11.34
N GLU A 233 7.20 -27.92 -12.25
CA GLU A 233 8.09 -27.56 -13.36
C GLU A 233 7.26 -27.35 -14.62
N ALA A 234 7.39 -26.20 -15.26
CA ALA A 234 6.68 -25.88 -16.49
C ALA A 234 7.57 -25.14 -17.48
N GLU A 235 7.35 -25.39 -18.77
CA GLU A 235 8.07 -24.71 -19.83
C GLU A 235 7.86 -23.18 -19.76
N GLY A 236 8.95 -22.43 -19.88
CA GLY A 236 8.94 -20.96 -19.80
C GLY A 236 8.89 -20.39 -18.38
N CYS A 237 8.92 -21.23 -17.35
CA CYS A 237 8.97 -20.85 -15.95
C CYS A 237 10.31 -21.25 -15.32
N GLU A 238 10.76 -20.47 -14.33
CA GLU A 238 11.82 -20.91 -13.41
C GLU A 238 11.22 -21.82 -12.34
N HIS A 239 12.05 -22.67 -11.71
CA HIS A 239 11.60 -23.58 -10.67
C HIS A 239 12.25 -23.25 -9.32
N GLY A 240 11.50 -23.38 -8.22
CA GLY A 240 11.95 -23.21 -6.85
C GLY A 240 11.58 -21.87 -6.23
N PHE A 241 12.51 -21.31 -5.45
CA PHE A 241 12.32 -20.03 -4.75
C PHE A 241 13.14 -18.90 -5.40
N ILE A 242 12.73 -17.66 -5.15
CA ILE A 242 13.40 -16.48 -5.70
C ILE A 242 14.63 -16.18 -4.86
N THR A 243 15.75 -16.80 -5.18
CA THR A 243 17.04 -16.63 -4.51
C THR A 243 17.81 -15.43 -5.04
N LYS A 244 18.92 -15.08 -4.35
CA LYS A 244 19.88 -14.08 -4.80
C LYS A 244 20.33 -14.32 -6.23
N GLU A 245 20.71 -15.56 -6.56
CA GLU A 245 21.22 -15.96 -7.88
C GLU A 245 20.19 -15.70 -8.97
N LEU A 246 18.90 -15.96 -8.67
CA LEU A 246 17.82 -15.69 -9.60
C LEU A 246 17.61 -14.18 -9.77
N ILE A 247 17.68 -13.41 -8.69
CA ILE A 247 17.59 -11.94 -8.74
C ILE A 247 18.75 -11.37 -9.57
N GLU A 248 19.98 -11.80 -9.34
CA GLU A 248 21.15 -11.38 -10.10
C GLU A 248 21.05 -11.76 -11.59
N LYS A 249 20.57 -12.96 -11.90
CA LYS A 249 20.34 -13.43 -13.29
C LYS A 249 19.42 -12.48 -14.07
N TYR A 250 18.41 -11.92 -13.41
CA TYR A 250 17.38 -11.11 -14.04
C TYR A 250 17.51 -9.60 -13.80
N SER A 251 18.43 -9.16 -12.96
CA SER A 251 18.69 -7.73 -12.71
C SER A 251 19.33 -7.02 -13.91
N GLY A 252 19.92 -7.78 -14.83
CA GLY A 252 20.66 -7.22 -15.97
C GLY A 252 21.98 -6.54 -15.60
N GLY A 253 22.44 -6.73 -14.35
CA GLY A 253 23.67 -6.13 -13.81
C GLY A 253 23.56 -4.64 -13.51
N GLY A 254 24.53 -4.11 -12.76
CA GLY A 254 24.56 -2.71 -12.33
C GLY A 254 23.63 -2.42 -11.15
N GLU A 255 23.34 -1.15 -10.92
CA GLU A 255 22.48 -0.69 -9.84
C GLU A 255 21.02 -1.00 -10.14
N PHE A 256 20.32 -1.54 -9.18
CA PHE A 256 18.87 -1.78 -9.24
C PHE A 256 18.22 -1.60 -7.87
N SER A 257 16.91 -1.36 -7.86
CA SER A 257 16.07 -1.41 -6.66
C SER A 257 15.28 -2.71 -6.63
N LEU A 258 15.20 -3.33 -5.45
CA LEU A 258 14.41 -4.55 -5.20
C LEU A 258 13.09 -4.16 -4.55
N PHE A 259 11.97 -4.44 -5.21
CA PHE A 259 10.64 -4.23 -4.67
C PHE A 259 10.01 -5.57 -4.36
N ALA A 260 9.49 -5.74 -3.15
CA ALA A 260 8.92 -7.00 -2.71
C ALA A 260 7.49 -6.82 -2.18
N ALA A 261 6.57 -7.64 -2.68
CA ALA A 261 5.19 -7.69 -2.21
C ALA A 261 4.68 -9.13 -2.19
N GLY A 262 4.23 -9.60 -1.02
CA GLY A 262 3.78 -10.99 -0.87
C GLY A 262 3.52 -11.39 0.58
N PRO A 263 3.36 -12.70 0.84
CA PRO A 263 3.10 -13.21 2.16
C PRO A 263 4.34 -13.12 3.07
N LYS A 264 4.12 -13.13 4.38
CA LYS A 264 5.17 -13.02 5.40
C LYS A 264 6.31 -14.01 5.20
N GLY A 265 6.02 -15.29 4.95
CA GLY A 265 7.08 -16.30 4.74
C GLY A 265 8.01 -15.97 3.56
N MET A 266 7.51 -15.26 2.53
CA MET A 266 8.35 -14.78 1.44
C MET A 266 9.29 -13.67 1.93
N TYR A 267 8.85 -12.76 2.78
CA TYR A 267 9.70 -11.69 3.31
C TYR A 267 10.80 -12.26 4.21
N ASP A 268 10.45 -13.20 5.10
CA ASP A 268 11.41 -13.83 6.00
C ASP A 268 12.55 -14.52 5.21
N PHE A 269 12.22 -15.14 4.08
CA PHE A 269 13.22 -15.72 3.16
C PHE A 269 13.99 -14.63 2.39
N LEU A 270 13.28 -13.70 1.79
CA LEU A 270 13.85 -12.69 0.89
C LEU A 270 14.74 -11.68 1.62
N ASP A 271 14.52 -11.41 2.90
CA ASP A 271 15.39 -10.57 3.72
C ASP A 271 16.81 -11.15 3.80
N GLY A 272 16.91 -12.48 3.94
CA GLY A 272 18.19 -13.16 3.88
C GLY A 272 18.87 -13.09 2.51
N GLU A 273 18.10 -13.19 1.44
CA GLU A 273 18.62 -13.08 0.07
C GLU A 273 19.04 -11.65 -0.28
N ALA A 274 18.23 -10.65 0.10
CA ALA A 274 18.54 -9.23 -0.09
C ALA A 274 19.80 -8.80 0.66
N ALA A 275 20.01 -9.31 1.87
CA ALA A 275 21.23 -9.06 2.63
C ALA A 275 22.49 -9.58 1.91
N LYS A 276 22.39 -10.75 1.25
CA LYS A 276 23.48 -11.32 0.44
C LYS A 276 23.77 -10.48 -0.82
N LEU A 277 22.78 -9.73 -1.34
CA LEU A 277 22.94 -8.84 -2.49
C LEU A 277 23.66 -7.54 -2.12
N GLY A 278 23.79 -7.23 -0.83
CA GLY A 278 24.44 -6.00 -0.36
C GLY A 278 23.64 -4.73 -0.69
N LEU A 279 22.34 -4.85 -0.92
CA LEU A 279 21.45 -3.72 -1.18
C LEU A 279 21.31 -2.86 0.08
N ASP A 280 21.43 -1.54 -0.09
CA ASP A 280 21.11 -0.63 1.01
C ASP A 280 19.59 -0.57 1.23
N HIS A 281 19.20 -0.07 2.42
CA HIS A 281 17.79 0.03 2.81
C HIS A 281 16.94 0.94 1.91
N ARG A 282 17.56 1.78 1.08
CA ARG A 282 16.85 2.64 0.12
C ARG A 282 16.41 1.86 -1.10
N HIS A 283 17.25 0.91 -1.51
CA HIS A 283 17.02 0.11 -2.71
C HIS A 283 16.28 -1.19 -2.44
N TYR A 284 15.96 -1.52 -1.17
CA TYR A 284 15.09 -2.64 -0.82
C TYR A 284 13.77 -2.16 -0.22
N ARG A 285 12.70 -2.31 -0.97
CA ARG A 285 11.35 -1.84 -0.63
C ARG A 285 10.42 -3.02 -0.43
N LYS A 286 9.68 -2.99 0.68
CA LYS A 286 8.68 -4.02 1.01
C LYS A 286 7.32 -3.39 1.20
N GLU A 287 6.28 -4.02 0.67
CA GLU A 287 4.91 -3.72 1.05
C GLU A 287 4.44 -4.72 2.10
N LEU A 288 4.14 -4.22 3.28
CA LEU A 288 3.71 -5.05 4.39
C LEU A 288 2.18 -5.04 4.47
N TYR A 289 1.56 -6.17 4.10
CA TYR A 289 0.11 -6.38 4.22
C TYR A 289 -0.30 -7.02 5.55
N ASP A 290 0.65 -7.46 6.37
CA ASP A 290 0.36 -8.27 7.54
C ASP A 290 -0.24 -7.45 8.67
N ASN A 291 -1.51 -7.71 8.95
CA ASN A 291 -2.05 -7.50 10.29
C ASN A 291 -1.42 -8.56 11.21
N ILE A 292 -0.74 -8.12 12.26
CA ILE A 292 -0.26 -9.01 13.31
C ILE A 292 -1.49 -9.57 14.05
N CYS A 293 -2.15 -10.57 13.45
CA CYS A 293 -3.32 -11.21 14.05
C CYS A 293 -2.93 -12.14 15.22
N ARG A 294 -1.69 -12.63 15.21
CA ARG A 294 -1.17 -13.60 16.18
C ARG A 294 0.20 -13.16 16.67
N PRO A 295 0.28 -12.07 17.48
CA PRO A 295 1.55 -11.54 17.94
C PRO A 295 2.39 -12.56 18.73
N TRP A 296 1.73 -13.56 19.34
CA TRP A 296 2.40 -14.62 20.08
C TRP A 296 3.19 -15.63 19.22
N GLU A 297 3.05 -15.60 17.91
CA GLU A 297 3.83 -16.41 16.97
C GLU A 297 5.18 -15.75 16.61
N TYR A 298 5.40 -14.51 17.05
CA TYR A 298 6.62 -13.76 16.78
C TYR A 298 7.67 -13.99 17.86
N SER A 299 8.93 -14.14 17.42
CA SER A 299 10.07 -14.23 18.32
C SER A 299 10.16 -13.00 19.22
N GLY A 300 10.29 -13.23 20.53
CA GLY A 300 10.38 -12.15 21.53
C GLY A 300 9.04 -11.69 22.09
N TYR A 301 7.91 -12.26 21.66
CA TYR A 301 6.64 -11.98 22.29
C TYR A 301 6.60 -12.58 23.72
N PRO A 302 6.24 -11.76 24.74
CA PRO A 302 6.13 -12.27 26.12
C PRO A 302 4.86 -13.14 26.23
N MET A 303 5.02 -14.46 26.23
CA MET A 303 3.91 -15.43 26.21
C MET A 303 2.92 -15.25 27.37
N GLU A 304 3.37 -14.69 28.49
CA GLU A 304 2.52 -14.32 29.62
C GLU A 304 1.54 -13.18 29.35
N ALA A 305 1.75 -12.47 28.21
CA ALA A 305 0.86 -11.39 27.78
C ALA A 305 -0.27 -11.86 26.86
N LYS A 306 -0.22 -13.11 26.36
CA LYS A 306 -1.12 -13.64 25.33
C LYS A 306 -2.61 -13.53 25.70
N ASP A 307 -2.93 -13.83 26.93
CA ASP A 307 -4.32 -13.89 27.41
C ASP A 307 -4.67 -12.70 28.33
N LYS A 308 -3.81 -11.68 28.38
CA LYS A 308 -4.05 -10.47 29.17
C LYS A 308 -4.74 -9.39 28.38
N VAL A 309 -5.65 -8.68 29.02
CA VAL A 309 -6.24 -7.44 28.51
C VAL A 309 -5.42 -6.28 29.06
N PHE A 310 -5.05 -5.35 28.16
CA PHE A 310 -4.28 -4.16 28.51
C PHE A 310 -5.11 -2.92 28.22
N ASN A 311 -5.16 -2.00 29.19
CA ASN A 311 -5.71 -0.67 28.93
C ASN A 311 -4.67 0.15 28.14
N VAL A 312 -5.05 0.57 26.96
CA VAL A 312 -4.20 1.40 26.09
C VAL A 312 -4.67 2.83 26.13
N HIS A 313 -3.83 3.71 26.66
CA HIS A 313 -4.08 5.15 26.62
C HIS A 313 -3.43 5.76 25.39
N ILE A 314 -4.24 6.27 24.47
CA ILE A 314 -3.78 6.90 23.23
C ILE A 314 -3.99 8.40 23.33
N LYS A 315 -2.90 9.16 23.21
CA LYS A 315 -2.95 10.62 23.07
C LYS A 315 -2.57 11.01 21.65
N MET A 316 -3.54 11.53 20.91
CA MET A 316 -3.37 11.91 19.53
C MET A 316 -3.86 13.34 19.31
N CYS A 317 -2.96 14.24 18.93
CA CYS A 317 -3.23 15.68 18.84
C CYS A 317 -3.71 16.23 20.19
N ASN A 318 -4.93 16.73 20.29
CA ASN A 318 -5.54 17.27 21.53
C ASN A 318 -6.63 16.34 22.08
N LYS A 319 -6.69 15.09 21.65
CA LYS A 319 -7.66 14.10 22.10
C LYS A 319 -6.98 12.94 22.79
N GLU A 320 -7.61 12.42 23.81
CA GLU A 320 -7.14 11.27 24.57
C GLU A 320 -8.23 10.17 24.51
N TYR A 321 -7.79 8.92 24.35
CA TYR A 321 -8.67 7.77 24.22
C TYR A 321 -8.13 6.67 25.13
N ASP A 322 -9.02 6.08 25.93
CA ASP A 322 -8.76 4.87 26.70
C ASP A 322 -9.46 3.69 26.02
N ILE A 323 -8.69 2.70 25.62
CA ILE A 323 -9.18 1.49 24.93
C ILE A 323 -8.80 0.29 25.79
N PRO A 324 -9.77 -0.58 26.17
CA PRO A 324 -9.49 -1.82 26.90
C PRO A 324 -8.80 -2.85 26.02
#